data_4a6ac25619860c6e91e38444563e646d
#
_entry.id   4a6ac25619860c6e91e38444563e646d
#
_cell.length_a   1.000
_cell.length_b   1.000
_cell.length_c   1.000
_cell.angle_alpha   90.00
_cell.angle_beta   90.00
_cell.angle_gamma   90.00
#
_symmetry.space_group_name_H-M   'P 1'
#
loop_
_entity.id
_entity.type
_entity.pdbx_description
1 polymer ?
#
loop_
_entity_poly.entity_id
_entity_poly.type
_entity_poly.pdbx_seq_one_letter_code
_entity_poly.pdbx_strand_id
1 'polypeptide(L)'
;MPKQSDHLNRRGFILGAGAAALTGAAGCSQSMDMSALQMNIDPMPTGAIRPQISVDKAVTTPDVMYAAVQEGPYSLPAIPYQKVPKEFRRQIVPDPTGEAPGTIVVSLKDRFLYLVQPGGDAIRYGVGIGREGFLWSGRANIQYKKMWPRWTPPPEMIQRQPELVKYQGGMEGGPQNPLGARALYIFRDGADTGYRIHGSPEWWSIGQSMSSGCVRLINQDIIDLYNRVPGRAPVVVG
;
A
#
# COMPACT_ATOMS: atom_id res chain seq x y z
N MET A 1 -53.22 5.92 34.51
CA MET A 1 -53.87 7.16 34.02
C MET A 1 -53.14 7.59 32.76
N PRO A 2 -53.83 7.70 31.63
CA PRO A 2 -53.28 7.99 30.32
C PRO A 2 -53.41 9.46 29.92
N LYS A 3 -52.58 9.90 28.97
CA LYS A 3 -52.93 10.97 28.00
C LYS A 3 -51.97 10.75 26.79
N GLN A 4 -52.39 10.24 25.69
CA GLN A 4 -53.20 10.71 24.54
C GLN A 4 -52.76 12.07 23.97
N SER A 5 -52.21 11.97 22.80
CA SER A 5 -52.54 12.40 21.42
C SER A 5 -52.14 13.84 21.10
N ASP A 6 -51.51 14.05 19.92
CA ASP A 6 -52.29 14.57 18.79
C ASP A 6 -51.50 14.53 17.48
N HIS A 7 -52.20 14.06 16.46
CA HIS A 7 -51.87 14.16 15.04
C HIS A 7 -52.11 15.58 14.52
N LEU A 8 -51.30 16.08 13.62
CA LEU A 8 -51.75 17.09 12.65
C LEU A 8 -51.03 16.90 11.28
N ASN A 9 -51.86 16.46 10.39
CA ASN A 9 -51.71 16.35 8.96
C ASN A 9 -52.12 17.68 8.30
N ARG A 10 -51.33 18.30 7.44
CA ARG A 10 -51.83 19.32 6.51
C ARG A 10 -51.13 19.26 5.17
N ARG A 11 -51.89 18.76 4.21
CA ARG A 11 -51.69 18.99 2.76
C ARG A 11 -52.01 20.45 2.47
N GLY A 12 -51.20 21.07 1.66
CA GLY A 12 -51.47 22.39 1.08
C GLY A 12 -50.94 22.45 -0.35
N PHE A 13 -51.84 22.33 -1.28
CA PHE A 13 -51.70 22.53 -2.72
C PHE A 13 -51.68 24.03 -3.01
N ILE A 14 -50.72 24.56 -3.77
CA ILE A 14 -50.93 25.80 -4.55
C ILE A 14 -50.24 25.63 -5.90
N LEU A 15 -51.08 25.67 -6.96
CA LEU A 15 -50.67 25.92 -8.34
C LEU A 15 -50.47 27.44 -8.50
N GLY A 16 -49.41 27.83 -9.21
CA GLY A 16 -49.17 29.18 -9.69
C GLY A 16 -48.45 29.16 -11.02
N ALA A 17 -49.20 29.38 -12.09
CA ALA A 17 -48.66 29.59 -13.43
C ALA A 17 -48.18 31.06 -13.56
N GLY A 18 -47.03 31.27 -14.13
CA GLY A 18 -46.51 32.59 -14.48
C GLY A 18 -45.47 32.48 -15.59
N ALA A 19 -45.89 32.84 -16.80
CA ALA A 19 -45.00 32.98 -17.97
C ALA A 19 -44.42 34.40 -17.98
N ALA A 20 -43.08 34.54 -18.22
CA ALA A 20 -42.50 35.73 -18.79
C ALA A 20 -41.04 35.52 -19.27
N ALA A 21 -40.88 35.78 -20.56
CA ALA A 21 -39.78 36.49 -21.23
C ALA A 21 -38.34 35.92 -21.27
N LEU A 22 -37.98 35.57 -22.49
CA LEU A 22 -36.64 35.37 -23.07
C LEU A 22 -35.77 36.63 -22.97
N THR A 23 -34.59 36.52 -22.41
CA THR A 23 -33.41 37.34 -22.82
C THR A 23 -32.21 36.43 -22.89
N GLY A 24 -31.62 36.37 -24.12
CA GLY A 24 -30.45 35.60 -24.41
C GLY A 24 -29.17 36.18 -23.74
N ALA A 25 -28.42 35.31 -23.12
CA ALA A 25 -27.02 35.54 -22.83
C ALA A 25 -26.23 34.36 -23.39
N ALA A 26 -25.37 34.64 -24.38
CA ALA A 26 -24.41 33.69 -24.93
C ALA A 26 -23.40 33.37 -23.83
N GLY A 27 -23.56 32.22 -23.15
CA GLY A 27 -22.61 31.68 -22.25
C GLY A 27 -21.84 30.54 -22.94
N CYS A 28 -20.54 30.68 -23.04
CA CYS A 28 -19.63 29.65 -23.51
C CYS A 28 -19.88 28.36 -22.72
N SER A 29 -20.48 27.37 -23.37
CA SER A 29 -20.54 26.01 -22.86
C SER A 29 -19.14 25.40 -22.95
N GLN A 30 -18.38 25.44 -21.85
CA GLN A 30 -17.27 24.48 -21.71
C GLN A 30 -17.93 23.11 -21.57
N SER A 31 -17.89 22.35 -22.65
CA SER A 31 -18.17 20.93 -22.62
C SER A 31 -17.14 20.28 -21.70
N MET A 32 -17.54 19.96 -20.47
CA MET A 32 -16.77 19.02 -19.67
C MET A 32 -16.75 17.70 -20.43
N ASP A 33 -15.55 17.33 -20.87
CA ASP A 33 -15.30 16.03 -21.50
C ASP A 33 -15.54 14.95 -20.44
N MET A 34 -16.71 14.34 -20.46
CA MET A 34 -17.11 13.24 -19.58
C MET A 34 -16.45 11.92 -19.95
N SER A 35 -15.50 11.93 -20.90
CA SER A 35 -14.77 10.72 -21.32
C SER A 35 -13.76 10.22 -20.27
N ALA A 36 -13.50 10.99 -19.21
CA ALA A 36 -12.55 10.61 -18.17
C ALA A 36 -13.17 9.77 -17.03
N LEU A 37 -14.49 9.57 -17.03
CA LEU A 37 -15.20 8.73 -16.05
C LEU A 37 -15.60 7.39 -16.67
N GLN A 38 -14.64 6.62 -17.17
CA GLN A 38 -14.85 5.21 -17.40
C GLN A 38 -14.86 4.49 -16.06
N MET A 39 -16.06 4.38 -15.46
CA MET A 39 -16.29 3.42 -14.40
C MET A 39 -16.24 2.02 -14.99
N ASN A 40 -15.10 1.35 -14.88
CA ASN A 40 -15.01 -0.08 -15.10
C ASN A 40 -15.83 -0.79 -14.03
N ILE A 41 -17.07 -1.11 -14.34
CA ILE A 41 -17.91 -1.97 -13.49
C ILE A 41 -17.38 -3.39 -13.66
N ASP A 42 -16.91 -3.97 -12.55
CA ASP A 42 -16.46 -5.36 -12.49
C ASP A 42 -17.68 -6.26 -12.90
N PRO A 43 -17.55 -7.19 -13.84
CA PRO A 43 -18.63 -8.07 -14.25
C PRO A 43 -19.04 -9.12 -13.20
N MET A 44 -18.42 -9.10 -12.03
CA MET A 44 -18.85 -9.94 -10.92
C MET A 44 -20.06 -9.34 -10.18
N PRO A 45 -21.07 -10.14 -9.77
CA PRO A 45 -22.38 -9.69 -9.31
C PRO A 45 -22.39 -9.00 -7.94
N THR A 46 -21.25 -8.60 -7.39
CA THR A 46 -21.16 -7.98 -6.07
C THR A 46 -21.18 -6.46 -6.08
N GLY A 47 -21.16 -5.80 -7.25
CA GLY A 47 -21.22 -4.31 -7.34
C GLY A 47 -20.12 -3.55 -6.56
N ALA A 48 -19.07 -4.23 -6.15
CA ALA A 48 -18.00 -3.59 -5.41
C ALA A 48 -17.16 -2.70 -6.34
N ILE A 49 -17.22 -1.39 -6.11
CA ILE A 49 -16.30 -0.44 -6.75
C ILE A 49 -14.92 -0.71 -6.15
N ARG A 50 -14.06 -1.39 -6.90
CA ARG A 50 -12.64 -1.51 -6.53
C ARG A 50 -11.98 -0.16 -6.79
N PRO A 51 -11.27 0.41 -5.80
CA PRO A 51 -10.48 1.61 -6.07
C PRO A 51 -9.48 1.30 -7.18
N GLN A 52 -9.58 2.04 -8.29
CA GLN A 52 -8.59 1.95 -9.36
C GLN A 52 -7.28 2.55 -8.81
N ILE A 53 -6.28 1.72 -8.64
CA ILE A 53 -4.93 2.18 -8.36
C ILE A 53 -4.41 2.73 -9.69
N SER A 54 -4.57 4.05 -9.89
CA SER A 54 -3.97 4.70 -11.06
C SER A 54 -2.44 4.60 -10.90
N VAL A 55 -1.84 3.77 -11.73
CA VAL A 55 -0.39 3.85 -11.93
C VAL A 55 -0.16 5.12 -12.75
N ASP A 56 0.26 6.18 -12.09
CA ASP A 56 0.87 7.27 -12.82
C ASP A 56 2.10 6.69 -13.54
N LYS A 57 1.94 6.47 -14.84
CA LYS A 57 3.04 6.06 -15.76
C LYS A 57 4.05 7.19 -15.96
N ALA A 58 4.04 8.20 -15.10
CA ALA A 58 5.11 9.18 -15.05
C ALA A 58 6.41 8.39 -14.83
N VAL A 59 7.24 8.39 -15.86
CA VAL A 59 8.57 7.75 -15.82
C VAL A 59 9.38 8.47 -14.75
N THR A 60 9.23 8.00 -13.52
CA THR A 60 10.02 8.49 -12.38
C THR A 60 11.41 7.88 -12.53
N THR A 61 12.40 8.73 -12.78
CA THR A 61 13.78 8.26 -12.89
C THR A 61 14.29 7.74 -11.55
N PRO A 62 15.27 6.84 -11.53
CA PRO A 62 15.85 6.34 -10.29
C PRO A 62 16.36 7.45 -9.37
N ASP A 63 16.86 8.56 -9.91
CA ASP A 63 17.31 9.72 -9.14
C ASP A 63 16.17 10.32 -8.29
N VAL A 64 14.97 10.39 -8.85
CA VAL A 64 13.77 10.87 -8.15
C VAL A 64 13.23 9.80 -7.20
N MET A 65 13.16 8.53 -7.64
CA MET A 65 12.64 7.42 -6.84
C MET A 65 13.41 7.23 -5.52
N TYR A 66 14.72 7.45 -5.56
CA TYR A 66 15.64 7.16 -4.46
C TYR A 66 16.27 8.42 -3.87
N ALA A 67 15.71 9.59 -4.16
CA ALA A 67 16.12 10.85 -3.56
C ALA A 67 15.95 10.84 -2.03
N ALA A 68 16.60 11.78 -1.36
CA ALA A 68 16.28 12.06 0.04
C ALA A 68 14.82 12.50 0.18
N VAL A 69 14.17 12.07 1.24
CA VAL A 69 12.75 12.37 1.47
C VAL A 69 12.51 12.76 2.92
N GLN A 70 11.72 13.82 3.13
CA GLN A 70 11.20 14.19 4.45
C GLN A 70 9.90 13.43 4.70
N GLU A 71 9.88 12.60 5.76
CA GLU A 71 8.77 11.75 6.15
C GLU A 71 8.29 12.03 7.57
N GLY A 72 7.38 12.97 7.69
CA GLY A 72 6.94 13.49 8.98
C GLY A 72 8.11 14.12 9.75
N PRO A 73 8.41 13.66 10.99
CA PRO A 73 9.50 14.23 11.78
C PRO A 73 10.89 13.73 11.36
N TYR A 74 10.97 12.78 10.43
CA TYR A 74 12.23 12.14 10.07
C TYR A 74 12.65 12.46 8.64
N SER A 75 13.96 12.61 8.44
CA SER A 75 14.57 12.74 7.13
C SER A 75 15.26 11.41 6.77
N LEU A 76 14.95 10.90 5.60
CA LEU A 76 15.60 9.73 5.02
C LEU A 76 16.63 10.21 4.00
N PRO A 77 17.89 9.73 4.07
CA PRO A 77 18.90 10.08 3.08
C PRO A 77 18.57 9.50 1.70
N ALA A 78 19.16 10.09 0.67
CA ALA A 78 19.14 9.49 -0.67
C ALA A 78 19.84 8.12 -0.65
N ILE A 79 19.29 7.20 -1.40
CA ILE A 79 19.88 5.88 -1.59
C ILE A 79 20.91 5.95 -2.73
N PRO A 80 22.12 5.42 -2.56
CA PRO A 80 23.10 5.30 -3.63
C PRO A 80 22.66 4.18 -4.60
N TYR A 81 21.57 4.43 -5.32
CA TYR A 81 20.87 3.41 -6.11
C TYR A 81 21.76 2.81 -7.21
N GLN A 82 22.83 3.50 -7.63
CA GLN A 82 23.82 2.98 -8.58
C GLN A 82 24.49 1.71 -8.05
N LYS A 83 24.59 1.55 -6.71
CA LYS A 83 25.12 0.37 -6.03
C LYS A 83 24.08 -0.75 -5.85
N VAL A 84 22.79 -0.46 -6.08
CA VAL A 84 21.73 -1.47 -6.10
C VAL A 84 21.68 -2.06 -7.50
N PRO A 85 21.78 -3.40 -7.69
CA PRO A 85 21.64 -4.03 -9.00
C PRO A 85 20.36 -3.59 -9.69
N LYS A 86 20.43 -3.37 -11.02
CA LYS A 86 19.31 -2.77 -11.78
C LYS A 86 18.00 -3.55 -11.62
N GLU A 87 18.08 -4.87 -11.57
CA GLU A 87 16.94 -5.77 -11.41
C GLU A 87 16.19 -5.58 -10.10
N PHE A 88 16.87 -5.17 -9.03
CA PHE A 88 16.28 -4.93 -7.71
C PHE A 88 15.80 -3.50 -7.47
N ARG A 89 15.97 -2.61 -8.45
CA ARG A 89 15.35 -1.28 -8.39
C ARG A 89 13.89 -1.39 -8.75
N ARG A 90 13.06 -0.50 -8.18
CA ARG A 90 11.63 -0.45 -8.51
C ARG A 90 11.42 -0.17 -10.00
N GLN A 91 10.57 -0.96 -10.65
CA GLN A 91 10.24 -0.83 -12.06
C GLN A 91 8.88 -1.43 -12.40
N ILE A 92 8.26 -0.94 -13.46
CA ILE A 92 7.06 -1.53 -14.04
C ILE A 92 7.51 -2.66 -14.98
N VAL A 93 6.91 -3.83 -14.85
CA VAL A 93 7.18 -5.01 -15.67
C VAL A 93 5.85 -5.65 -16.08
N PRO A 94 5.81 -6.43 -17.19
CA PRO A 94 4.69 -7.33 -17.44
C PRO A 94 4.46 -8.22 -16.21
N ASP A 95 3.21 -8.42 -15.81
CA ASP A 95 2.90 -9.24 -14.63
C ASP A 95 3.23 -10.71 -14.87
N PRO A 96 4.18 -11.32 -14.14
CA PRO A 96 4.51 -12.72 -14.27
C PRO A 96 3.66 -13.62 -13.37
N THR A 97 2.77 -13.07 -12.54
CA THR A 97 2.14 -13.78 -11.43
C THR A 97 0.77 -14.33 -11.77
N GLY A 98 0.03 -13.70 -12.70
CA GLY A 98 -1.34 -14.04 -13.07
C GLY A 98 -2.37 -13.81 -11.96
N GLU A 99 -2.01 -13.09 -10.89
CA GLU A 99 -2.92 -12.76 -9.80
C GLU A 99 -3.78 -11.54 -10.13
N ALA A 100 -4.87 -11.37 -9.40
CA ALA A 100 -5.77 -10.24 -9.60
C ALA A 100 -5.10 -8.89 -9.27
N PRO A 101 -5.44 -7.79 -9.98
CA PRO A 101 -4.95 -6.46 -9.66
C PRO A 101 -5.16 -6.07 -8.19
N GLY A 102 -4.16 -5.43 -7.60
CA GLY A 102 -4.13 -5.07 -6.18
C GLY A 102 -3.54 -6.17 -5.26
N THR A 103 -3.26 -7.36 -5.80
CA THR A 103 -2.58 -8.42 -5.05
C THR A 103 -1.09 -8.11 -4.91
N ILE A 104 -0.55 -8.34 -3.73
CA ILE A 104 0.89 -8.36 -3.46
C ILE A 104 1.38 -9.80 -3.62
N VAL A 105 2.36 -10.02 -4.49
CA VAL A 105 2.98 -11.35 -4.67
C VAL A 105 4.46 -11.25 -4.29
N VAL A 106 4.91 -12.09 -3.38
CA VAL A 106 6.31 -12.18 -2.97
C VAL A 106 6.91 -13.46 -3.51
N SER A 107 7.85 -13.34 -4.45
CA SER A 107 8.70 -14.45 -4.90
C SER A 107 9.93 -14.53 -3.98
N LEU A 108 9.96 -15.53 -3.12
CA LEU A 108 11.09 -15.77 -2.22
C LEU A 108 12.34 -16.21 -3.00
N LYS A 109 12.16 -17.03 -4.04
CA LYS A 109 13.23 -17.54 -4.89
C LYS A 109 13.94 -16.41 -5.62
N ASP A 110 13.19 -15.51 -6.23
CA ASP A 110 13.72 -14.44 -7.08
C ASP A 110 14.05 -13.17 -6.30
N ARG A 111 13.57 -13.09 -5.05
CA ARG A 111 13.71 -11.92 -4.16
C ARG A 111 13.08 -10.66 -4.74
N PHE A 112 11.85 -10.83 -5.26
CA PHE A 112 11.02 -9.76 -5.76
C PHE A 112 9.67 -9.72 -5.04
N LEU A 113 9.13 -8.52 -4.93
CA LEU A 113 7.73 -8.29 -4.60
C LEU A 113 7.07 -7.63 -5.80
N TYR A 114 5.92 -8.16 -6.20
CA TYR A 114 5.08 -7.61 -7.26
C TYR A 114 3.80 -7.04 -6.67
N LEU A 115 3.47 -5.81 -7.01
CA LEU A 115 2.14 -5.26 -6.83
C LEU A 115 1.43 -5.29 -8.18
N VAL A 116 0.51 -6.25 -8.35
CA VAL A 116 -0.21 -6.47 -9.61
C VAL A 116 -1.07 -5.26 -9.94
N GLN A 117 -0.98 -4.80 -11.19
CA GLN A 117 -1.69 -3.63 -11.69
C GLN A 117 -2.77 -4.04 -12.70
N PRO A 118 -3.79 -3.19 -12.92
CA PRO A 118 -4.66 -3.35 -14.09
C PRO A 118 -3.87 -3.29 -15.39
N GLY A 119 -4.35 -4.00 -16.41
CA GLY A 119 -3.76 -3.94 -17.77
C GLY A 119 -2.60 -4.92 -18.01
N GLY A 120 -2.35 -5.85 -17.07
CA GLY A 120 -1.34 -6.91 -17.27
C GLY A 120 0.07 -6.52 -16.87
N ASP A 121 0.24 -5.41 -16.18
CA ASP A 121 1.52 -4.97 -15.63
C ASP A 121 1.59 -5.26 -14.12
N ALA A 122 2.79 -5.20 -13.56
CA ALA A 122 3.06 -5.17 -12.12
C ALA A 122 4.15 -4.16 -11.78
N ILE A 123 4.06 -3.54 -10.61
CA ILE A 123 5.19 -2.82 -10.04
C ILE A 123 6.05 -3.84 -9.29
N ARG A 124 7.28 -4.01 -9.75
CA ARG A 124 8.25 -4.91 -9.14
C ARG A 124 9.20 -4.14 -8.23
N TYR A 125 9.37 -4.63 -7.02
CA TYR A 125 10.31 -4.13 -6.01
C TYR A 125 11.33 -5.23 -5.71
N GLY A 126 12.60 -4.87 -5.56
CA GLY A 126 13.60 -5.77 -5.01
C GLY A 126 13.39 -5.93 -3.51
N VAL A 127 13.55 -7.15 -3.00
CA VAL A 127 13.40 -7.43 -1.58
C VAL A 127 14.60 -8.17 -0.99
N GLY A 128 14.84 -7.93 0.30
CA GLY A 128 15.68 -8.80 1.12
C GLY A 128 14.78 -9.77 1.90
N ILE A 129 15.21 -11.00 2.05
CA ILE A 129 14.47 -12.06 2.75
C ILE A 129 15.27 -12.64 3.91
N GLY A 130 14.64 -13.48 4.75
CA GLY A 130 15.29 -14.18 5.85
C GLY A 130 16.34 -15.18 5.39
N ARG A 131 17.39 -15.42 6.22
CA ARG A 131 18.42 -16.44 5.97
C ARG A 131 17.83 -17.85 5.98
N GLU A 132 16.90 -18.11 6.85
CA GLU A 132 16.22 -19.40 7.01
C GLU A 132 15.05 -19.58 6.04
N GLY A 133 14.92 -18.65 5.09
CA GLY A 133 13.75 -18.51 4.25
C GLY A 133 12.57 -17.94 5.03
N PHE A 134 11.52 -17.62 4.32
CA PHE A 134 10.24 -17.30 4.89
C PHE A 134 9.60 -18.65 5.23
N LEU A 135 9.58 -19.05 6.48
CA LEU A 135 9.02 -20.33 6.91
C LEU A 135 7.53 -20.47 6.62
N TRP A 136 6.92 -19.40 6.14
CA TRP A 136 5.53 -19.36 5.75
C TRP A 136 5.38 -19.02 4.27
N SER A 137 4.55 -19.77 3.59
CA SER A 137 4.10 -19.50 2.23
C SER A 137 2.60 -19.69 2.12
N GLY A 138 2.00 -19.17 1.07
CA GLY A 138 0.57 -19.29 0.80
C GLY A 138 -0.14 -17.96 0.70
N ARG A 139 -1.46 -17.95 0.91
CA ARG A 139 -2.33 -16.79 0.78
C ARG A 139 -2.67 -16.19 2.13
N ALA A 140 -2.70 -14.87 2.19
CA ALA A 140 -3.00 -14.07 3.38
C ALA A 140 -3.52 -12.69 2.97
N ASN A 141 -3.67 -11.78 3.96
CA ASN A 141 -4.07 -10.40 3.71
C ASN A 141 -3.22 -9.43 4.53
N ILE A 142 -3.04 -8.22 4.02
CA ILE A 142 -2.58 -7.10 4.83
C ILE A 142 -3.73 -6.66 5.73
N GLN A 143 -3.63 -6.89 7.02
CA GLN A 143 -4.68 -6.52 7.96
C GLN A 143 -4.65 -5.02 8.28
N TYR A 144 -3.46 -4.48 8.52
CA TYR A 144 -3.25 -3.06 8.76
C TYR A 144 -1.81 -2.65 8.39
N LYS A 145 -1.59 -1.34 8.36
CA LYS A 145 -0.33 -0.72 7.98
C LYS A 145 0.07 0.30 9.03
N LYS A 146 1.37 0.46 9.29
CA LYS A 146 1.90 1.46 10.22
C LYS A 146 2.99 2.30 9.58
N MET A 147 2.96 3.60 9.88
CA MET A 147 4.04 4.54 9.65
C MET A 147 4.96 4.51 10.88
N TRP A 148 6.25 4.50 10.66
CA TRP A 148 7.28 4.52 11.70
C TRP A 148 6.96 3.56 12.86
N PRO A 149 6.83 2.24 12.55
CA PRO A 149 6.38 1.26 13.54
C PRO A 149 7.41 1.11 14.66
N ARG A 150 6.95 0.89 15.88
CA ARG A 150 7.79 0.43 16.98
C ARG A 150 8.24 -1.01 16.69
N TRP A 151 9.51 -1.29 16.93
CA TRP A 151 10.08 -2.61 16.76
C TRP A 151 10.41 -3.23 18.11
N THR A 152 10.05 -4.49 18.28
CA THR A 152 10.45 -5.31 19.43
C THR A 152 11.11 -6.57 18.89
N PRO A 153 12.37 -6.85 19.26
CA PRO A 153 13.02 -8.07 18.83
C PRO A 153 12.31 -9.29 19.39
N PRO A 154 12.06 -10.32 18.56
CA PRO A 154 11.57 -11.60 19.05
C PRO A 154 12.54 -12.22 20.06
N PRO A 155 12.06 -13.00 21.05
CA PRO A 155 12.93 -13.65 22.05
C PRO A 155 14.06 -14.46 21.44
N GLU A 156 13.78 -15.20 20.36
CA GLU A 156 14.76 -16.03 19.65
C GLU A 156 15.84 -15.19 18.98
N MET A 157 15.51 -13.95 18.61
CA MET A 157 16.49 -13.01 18.06
C MET A 157 17.42 -12.50 19.17
N ILE A 158 16.89 -12.22 20.35
CA ILE A 158 17.70 -11.81 21.51
C ILE A 158 18.63 -12.95 21.94
N GLN A 159 18.17 -14.20 21.88
CA GLN A 159 19.03 -15.37 22.17
C GLN A 159 20.23 -15.47 21.21
N ARG A 160 20.02 -15.15 19.92
CA ARG A 160 21.10 -15.15 18.91
C ARG A 160 21.96 -13.90 18.94
N GLN A 161 21.43 -12.79 19.40
CA GLN A 161 22.05 -11.47 19.45
C GLN A 161 21.75 -10.82 20.80
N PRO A 162 22.50 -11.19 21.88
CA PRO A 162 22.23 -10.71 23.23
C PRO A 162 22.28 -9.19 23.41
N GLU A 163 23.00 -8.47 22.53
CA GLU A 163 23.07 -7.01 22.52
C GLU A 163 21.69 -6.36 22.25
N LEU A 164 20.72 -7.12 21.71
CA LEU A 164 19.36 -6.65 21.46
C LEU A 164 18.48 -6.61 22.72
N VAL A 165 18.95 -7.14 23.85
CA VAL A 165 18.20 -7.13 25.12
C VAL A 165 17.78 -5.71 25.52
N LYS A 166 18.59 -4.70 25.21
CA LYS A 166 18.27 -3.29 25.45
C LYS A 166 17.01 -2.81 24.75
N TYR A 167 16.58 -3.52 23.69
CA TYR A 167 15.35 -3.23 22.95
C TYR A 167 14.19 -4.19 23.30
N GLN A 168 14.32 -5.01 24.33
CA GLN A 168 13.26 -5.91 24.78
C GLN A 168 11.96 -5.18 25.10
N GLY A 169 12.05 -3.95 25.63
CA GLY A 169 10.91 -3.04 25.83
C GLY A 169 10.38 -2.38 24.56
N GLY A 170 11.04 -2.59 23.42
CA GLY A 170 10.71 -2.00 22.12
C GLY A 170 11.57 -0.78 21.79
N MET A 171 11.89 -0.64 20.52
CA MET A 171 12.58 0.51 19.92
C MET A 171 11.52 1.36 19.20
N GLU A 172 11.45 2.65 19.52
CA GLU A 172 10.53 3.58 18.88
C GLU A 172 10.83 3.71 17.38
N GLY A 173 9.80 4.12 16.61
CA GLY A 173 9.95 4.36 15.17
C GLY A 173 10.98 5.46 14.90
N GLY A 174 11.74 5.27 13.82
CA GLY A 174 12.77 6.24 13.43
C GLY A 174 13.69 5.68 12.34
N PRO A 175 14.63 6.51 11.80
CA PRO A 175 15.49 6.12 10.68
C PRO A 175 16.42 4.93 10.98
N GLN A 176 16.73 4.67 12.24
CA GLN A 176 17.57 3.54 12.67
C GLN A 176 16.77 2.30 13.08
N ASN A 177 15.43 2.40 13.09
CA ASN A 177 14.57 1.28 13.44
C ASN A 177 14.63 0.19 12.33
N PRO A 178 14.83 -1.09 12.68
CA PRO A 178 14.92 -2.18 11.70
C PRO A 178 13.71 -2.34 10.80
N LEU A 179 12.51 -1.89 11.24
CA LEU A 179 11.30 -1.92 10.41
C LEU A 179 11.19 -0.73 9.45
N GLY A 180 12.13 0.21 9.52
CA GLY A 180 12.16 1.36 8.63
C GLY A 180 10.93 2.28 8.73
N ALA A 181 10.67 2.98 7.63
CA ALA A 181 9.63 4.02 7.58
C ALA A 181 8.20 3.48 7.62
N ARG A 182 7.95 2.25 7.16
CA ARG A 182 6.62 1.64 7.03
C ARG A 182 6.66 0.16 7.29
N ALA A 183 5.53 -0.39 7.78
CA ALA A 183 5.31 -1.84 7.84
C ALA A 183 3.86 -2.19 7.48
N LEU A 184 3.71 -3.27 6.71
CA LEU A 184 2.46 -3.92 6.36
C LEU A 184 2.40 -5.24 7.12
N TYR A 185 1.32 -5.45 7.86
CA TYR A 185 1.14 -6.58 8.77
C TYR A 185 0.31 -7.67 8.12
N ILE A 186 0.89 -8.86 7.99
CA ILE A 186 0.29 -10.00 7.29
C ILE A 186 -0.49 -10.85 8.28
N PHE A 187 -1.78 -11.06 7.99
CA PHE A 187 -2.68 -11.89 8.77
C PHE A 187 -3.27 -13.01 7.92
N ARG A 188 -3.40 -14.18 8.49
CA ARG A 188 -4.05 -15.33 7.87
C ARG A 188 -5.15 -15.82 8.80
N ASP A 189 -6.36 -16.01 8.24
CA ASP A 189 -7.53 -16.51 8.99
C ASP A 189 -7.81 -15.72 10.29
N GLY A 190 -7.59 -14.40 10.25
CA GLY A 190 -7.78 -13.50 11.39
C GLY A 190 -6.62 -13.48 12.40
N ALA A 191 -5.63 -14.34 12.26
CA ALA A 191 -4.46 -14.42 13.15
C ALA A 191 -3.25 -13.67 12.58
N ASP A 192 -2.49 -13.02 13.45
CA ASP A 192 -1.21 -12.42 13.11
C ASP A 192 -0.18 -13.50 12.78
N THR A 193 0.36 -13.48 11.58
CA THR A 193 1.38 -14.45 11.15
C THR A 193 2.75 -14.22 11.76
N GLY A 194 2.97 -13.07 12.42
CA GLY A 194 4.30 -12.65 12.83
C GLY A 194 5.14 -12.06 11.69
N TYR A 195 4.74 -12.24 10.43
CA TYR A 195 5.47 -11.77 9.26
C TYR A 195 5.03 -10.37 8.83
N ARG A 196 5.98 -9.63 8.29
CA ARG A 196 5.82 -8.24 7.86
C ARG A 196 6.48 -8.00 6.52
N ILE A 197 5.90 -7.09 5.74
CA ILE A 197 6.59 -6.42 4.64
C ILE A 197 6.94 -5.03 5.15
N HIS A 198 8.22 -4.68 5.20
CA HIS A 198 8.65 -3.46 5.89
C HIS A 198 9.86 -2.79 5.24
N GLY A 199 10.09 -1.54 5.58
CA GLY A 199 11.29 -0.82 5.19
C GLY A 199 12.54 -1.29 5.94
N SER A 200 13.68 -0.80 5.49
CA SER A 200 14.96 -1.04 6.19
C SER A 200 15.92 0.10 5.95
N PRO A 201 16.69 0.52 6.95
CA PRO A 201 17.85 1.39 6.74
C PRO A 201 18.97 0.68 5.96
N GLU A 202 18.98 -0.64 5.95
CA GLU A 202 20.00 -1.49 5.30
C GLU A 202 19.68 -1.73 3.82
N TRP A 203 19.71 -0.67 3.00
CA TRP A 203 19.40 -0.77 1.57
C TRP A 203 20.26 -1.79 0.81
N TRP A 204 21.50 -2.03 1.30
CA TRP A 204 22.43 -3.00 0.71
C TRP A 204 22.02 -4.46 0.93
N SER A 205 21.05 -4.73 1.81
CA SER A 205 20.53 -6.08 2.07
C SER A 205 19.48 -6.53 1.03
N ILE A 206 19.08 -5.65 0.11
CA ILE A 206 18.12 -5.97 -0.96
C ILE A 206 18.78 -6.91 -1.98
N GLY A 207 18.03 -7.91 -2.38
CA GLY A 207 18.55 -9.01 -3.22
C GLY A 207 19.31 -10.07 -2.43
N GLN A 208 19.36 -9.98 -1.09
CA GLN A 208 20.10 -10.92 -0.24
C GLN A 208 19.17 -11.64 0.74
N SER A 209 19.66 -12.79 1.26
CA SER A 209 18.99 -13.58 2.30
C SER A 209 19.66 -13.29 3.65
N MET A 210 19.31 -12.16 4.29
CA MET A 210 19.98 -11.67 5.50
C MET A 210 19.03 -11.35 6.66
N SER A 211 17.71 -11.33 6.45
CA SER A 211 16.77 -10.96 7.49
C SER A 211 16.39 -12.15 8.39
N SER A 212 15.67 -11.87 9.48
CA SER A 212 15.17 -12.89 10.41
C SER A 212 13.77 -13.42 10.03
N GLY A 213 13.42 -13.40 8.73
CA GLY A 213 12.17 -13.96 8.22
C GLY A 213 11.26 -12.97 7.49
N CYS A 214 11.27 -11.70 7.83
CA CYS A 214 10.42 -10.69 7.19
C CYS A 214 10.96 -10.26 5.80
N VAL A 215 10.07 -9.70 5.00
CA VAL A 215 10.37 -9.15 3.67
C VAL A 215 10.77 -7.68 3.81
N ARG A 216 12.02 -7.37 3.47
CA ARG A 216 12.60 -6.02 3.58
C ARG A 216 12.59 -5.31 2.23
N LEU A 217 12.25 -4.03 2.23
CA LEU A 217 12.39 -3.11 1.09
C LEU A 217 13.28 -1.92 1.45
N ILE A 218 13.81 -1.26 0.44
CA ILE A 218 14.36 0.10 0.59
C ILE A 218 13.26 1.01 1.19
N ASN A 219 13.62 1.98 2.04
CA ASN A 219 12.63 2.85 2.68
C ASN A 219 11.79 3.63 1.67
N GLN A 220 12.37 4.12 0.58
CA GLN A 220 11.65 4.80 -0.49
C GLN A 220 10.66 3.87 -1.21
N ASP A 221 11.01 2.59 -1.34
CA ASP A 221 10.16 1.59 -1.99
C ASP A 221 8.99 1.15 -1.10
N ILE A 222 9.23 0.96 0.21
CA ILE A 222 8.12 0.63 1.11
C ILE A 222 7.16 1.82 1.31
N ILE A 223 7.63 3.06 1.23
CA ILE A 223 6.78 4.25 1.24
C ILE A 223 5.89 4.26 0.00
N ASP A 224 6.45 4.01 -1.18
CA ASP A 224 5.70 3.92 -2.42
C ASP A 224 4.66 2.78 -2.37
N LEU A 225 5.06 1.58 -1.98
CA LEU A 225 4.15 0.43 -1.82
C LEU A 225 3.03 0.72 -0.82
N TYR A 226 3.38 1.30 0.34
CA TYR A 226 2.43 1.67 1.39
C TYR A 226 1.34 2.61 0.87
N ASN A 227 1.71 3.60 0.07
CA ASN A 227 0.77 4.58 -0.47
C ASN A 227 -0.16 3.97 -1.51
N ARG A 228 0.29 2.95 -2.26
CA ARG A 228 -0.48 2.27 -3.31
C ARG A 228 -1.42 1.20 -2.78
N VAL A 229 -1.01 0.51 -1.71
CA VAL A 229 -1.75 -0.65 -1.19
C VAL A 229 -2.88 -0.19 -0.28
N PRO A 230 -4.16 -0.52 -0.59
CA PRO A 230 -5.27 -0.30 0.34
C PRO A 230 -5.13 -1.23 1.56
N GLY A 231 -5.82 -0.90 2.64
CA GLY A 231 -5.97 -1.85 3.75
C GLY A 231 -6.65 -3.14 3.27
N ARG A 232 -6.25 -4.28 3.85
CA ARG A 232 -6.78 -5.63 3.52
C ARG A 232 -6.45 -6.11 2.10
N ALA A 233 -5.36 -5.66 1.52
CA ALA A 233 -4.88 -6.17 0.24
C ALA A 233 -4.53 -7.66 0.33
N PRO A 234 -4.86 -8.49 -0.69
CA PRO A 234 -4.42 -9.87 -0.75
C PRO A 234 -2.89 -9.97 -0.85
N VAL A 235 -2.33 -11.00 -0.22
CA VAL A 235 -0.90 -11.32 -0.28
C VAL A 235 -0.72 -12.79 -0.62
N VAL A 236 0.16 -13.07 -1.56
CA VAL A 236 0.63 -14.41 -1.90
C VAL A 236 2.13 -14.45 -1.68
N VAL A 237 2.62 -15.48 -0.98
CA VAL A 237 4.04 -15.69 -0.71
C VAL A 237 4.42 -17.08 -1.19
N GLY A 238 5.46 -17.19 -2.03
CA GLY A 238 5.90 -18.47 -2.61
C GLY A 238 7.28 -18.43 -3.27
#